data_13a595fd54d9b957370bc15140b78ce0
#
_entry.id   13a595fd54d9b957370bc15140b78ce0
#
_cell.length_a   1.000
_cell.length_b   1.000
_cell.length_c   1.000
_cell.angle_alpha   90.00
_cell.angle_beta   90.00
_cell.angle_gamma   90.00
#
_symmetry.space_group_name_H-M   'P 1'
#
loop_
_entity.id
_entity.type
_entity.pdbx_description
1 polymer ?
#
loop_
_entity_poly.entity_id
_entity_poly.type
_entity_poly.pdbx_seq_one_letter_code
_entity_poly.pdbx_strand_id
1 'polypeptide(L)'
;MYFTNLTIGNQHIEVDSIYEGRKLLTTVLGRTPSLAVKYDDYLISIEFAAGDLLNADKIRYAYKLEGLNTQWYYTNENKVAFTTLPPGNYKLLIKACNSDGIWNDEASELNITVSSPIYLCNVAIILYILFAIGIISYVIYRLKKHHYIRLEQQRAKLEQEQKLLLNEMKLKFFTNIS
;
A
#
# COMPACT_ATOMS: atom_id res chain seq x y z
N MET A 1 6.90 -3.41 -33.94
CA MET A 1 7.70 -3.30 -32.74
C MET A 1 7.19 -4.32 -31.71
N TYR A 2 8.04 -4.90 -30.86
CA TYR A 2 7.65 -5.95 -29.90
C TYR A 2 8.50 -5.85 -28.63
N PHE A 3 7.91 -6.25 -27.50
CA PHE A 3 8.60 -6.37 -26.22
C PHE A 3 9.40 -7.68 -26.20
N THR A 4 10.65 -7.62 -25.75
CA THR A 4 11.59 -8.75 -25.79
C THR A 4 11.83 -9.35 -24.42
N ASN A 5 12.26 -8.54 -23.46
CA ASN A 5 12.75 -9.01 -22.17
C ASN A 5 12.11 -8.22 -21.01
N LEU A 6 11.99 -8.90 -19.88
CA LEU A 6 11.62 -8.32 -18.61
C LEU A 6 12.71 -8.62 -17.58
N THR A 7 13.14 -7.60 -16.86
CA THR A 7 14.08 -7.73 -15.74
C THR A 7 13.49 -7.03 -14.53
N ILE A 8 13.50 -7.66 -13.38
CA ILE A 8 13.08 -7.07 -12.10
C ILE A 8 14.27 -7.10 -11.13
N GLY A 9 14.68 -5.96 -10.62
CA GLY A 9 15.95 -5.81 -9.94
C GLY A 9 17.09 -6.14 -10.90
N ASN A 10 17.86 -7.16 -10.56
CA ASN A 10 18.94 -7.68 -11.42
C ASN A 10 18.62 -9.07 -11.98
N GLN A 11 17.38 -9.54 -11.84
CA GLN A 11 16.98 -10.88 -12.28
C GLN A 11 16.20 -10.79 -13.59
N HIS A 12 16.68 -11.48 -14.61
CA HIS A 12 15.96 -11.69 -15.87
C HIS A 12 14.79 -12.64 -15.65
N ILE A 13 13.60 -12.28 -16.15
CA ILE A 13 12.38 -13.06 -16.00
C ILE A 13 12.09 -13.80 -17.29
N GLU A 14 12.26 -15.12 -17.25
CA GLU A 14 11.93 -15.99 -18.37
C GLU A 14 10.47 -16.45 -18.33
N VAL A 15 9.97 -16.91 -19.48
CA VAL A 15 8.64 -17.52 -19.57
C VAL A 15 8.58 -18.75 -18.66
N ASP A 16 7.50 -18.88 -17.91
CA ASP A 16 7.27 -19.95 -16.93
C ASP A 16 8.25 -20.01 -15.76
N SER A 17 9.16 -19.04 -15.64
CA SER A 17 10.04 -18.94 -14.47
C SER A 17 9.26 -18.52 -13.22
N ILE A 18 9.75 -18.97 -12.05
CA ILE A 18 9.19 -18.59 -10.76
C ILE A 18 10.04 -17.46 -10.18
N TYR A 19 9.42 -16.29 -10.00
CA TYR A 19 10.01 -15.14 -9.33
C TYR A 19 9.26 -14.89 -8.01
N GLU A 20 9.95 -14.99 -6.88
CA GLU A 20 9.35 -14.86 -5.53
C GLU A 20 8.06 -15.68 -5.32
N GLY A 21 8.07 -16.94 -5.78
CA GLY A 21 6.95 -17.87 -5.61
C GLY A 21 5.77 -17.62 -6.57
N ARG A 22 5.91 -16.76 -7.58
CA ARG A 22 4.88 -16.45 -8.57
C ARG A 22 5.41 -16.54 -10.00
N LYS A 23 4.55 -16.90 -10.93
CA LYS A 23 4.82 -16.84 -12.36
C LYS A 23 4.39 -15.47 -12.89
N LEU A 24 5.34 -14.68 -13.39
CA LEU A 24 5.07 -13.36 -13.96
C LEU A 24 4.71 -13.44 -15.44
N LEU A 25 5.37 -14.35 -16.17
CA LEU A 25 5.18 -14.55 -17.60
C LEU A 25 4.73 -16.00 -17.87
N THR A 26 3.58 -16.17 -18.47
CA THR A 26 3.10 -17.47 -18.99
C THR A 26 3.30 -17.59 -20.49
N THR A 27 3.58 -16.49 -21.16
CA THR A 27 3.89 -16.36 -22.58
C THR A 27 4.98 -15.32 -22.77
N VAL A 28 5.49 -15.20 -23.98
CA VAL A 28 6.46 -14.13 -24.30
C VAL A 28 5.86 -12.75 -24.00
N LEU A 29 6.67 -11.82 -23.52
CA LEU A 29 6.23 -10.52 -23.01
C LEU A 29 5.33 -9.76 -24.00
N GLY A 30 5.62 -9.80 -25.29
CA GLY A 30 4.85 -9.15 -26.33
C GLY A 30 3.46 -9.76 -26.61
N ARG A 31 3.14 -10.92 -26.03
CA ARG A 31 1.81 -11.59 -26.09
C ARG A 31 1.15 -11.67 -24.72
N THR A 32 1.81 -11.20 -23.68
CA THR A 32 1.25 -11.17 -22.33
C THR A 32 0.17 -10.08 -22.25
N PRO A 33 -1.06 -10.41 -21.89
CA PRO A 33 -2.15 -9.42 -21.90
C PRO A 33 -1.98 -8.35 -20.79
N SER A 34 -1.41 -8.73 -19.68
CA SER A 34 -1.03 -7.80 -18.61
C SER A 34 0.09 -8.37 -17.76
N LEU A 35 1.05 -7.52 -17.39
CA LEU A 35 2.13 -7.83 -16.49
C LEU A 35 1.70 -7.47 -15.06
N ALA A 36 1.56 -8.49 -14.19
CA ALA A 36 1.21 -8.28 -12.79
C ALA A 36 2.49 -8.22 -11.93
N VAL A 37 2.80 -7.04 -11.39
CA VAL A 37 3.94 -6.80 -10.49
C VAL A 37 3.45 -6.39 -9.11
N LYS A 38 4.27 -6.55 -8.09
CA LYS A 38 3.99 -6.07 -6.74
C LYS A 38 4.53 -4.65 -6.54
N TYR A 39 4.00 -3.97 -5.55
CA TYR A 39 4.45 -2.62 -5.15
C TYR A 39 5.91 -2.59 -4.67
N ASP A 40 6.44 -3.72 -4.19
CA ASP A 40 7.80 -3.90 -3.69
C ASP A 40 8.79 -4.43 -4.75
N ASP A 41 8.30 -4.75 -5.96
CA ASP A 41 9.16 -5.02 -7.10
C ASP A 41 9.86 -3.70 -7.51
N TYR A 42 11.15 -3.61 -7.26
CA TYR A 42 11.95 -2.44 -7.64
C TYR A 42 12.70 -2.66 -8.94
N LEU A 43 12.99 -1.58 -9.64
CA LEU A 43 13.74 -1.55 -10.91
C LEU A 43 13.16 -2.54 -11.95
N ILE A 44 11.94 -2.24 -12.37
CA ILE A 44 11.29 -2.98 -13.46
C ILE A 44 11.83 -2.46 -14.77
N SER A 45 12.61 -3.28 -15.49
CA SER A 45 13.19 -2.93 -16.78
C SER A 45 12.55 -3.76 -17.89
N ILE A 46 12.08 -3.10 -18.91
CA ILE A 46 11.41 -3.69 -20.07
C ILE A 46 12.22 -3.36 -21.30
N GLU A 47 12.68 -4.40 -22.00
CA GLU A 47 13.37 -4.27 -23.27
C GLU A 47 12.40 -4.48 -24.44
N PHE A 48 12.70 -3.81 -25.53
CA PHE A 48 11.90 -3.87 -26.75
C PHE A 48 12.78 -3.80 -27.99
N ALA A 49 12.27 -4.27 -29.11
CA ALA A 49 12.97 -4.24 -30.38
C ALA A 49 12.07 -3.74 -31.51
N ALA A 50 12.67 -2.99 -32.42
CA ALA A 50 12.05 -2.66 -33.71
C ALA A 50 12.43 -3.72 -34.72
N GLY A 51 11.61 -3.92 -35.76
CA GLY A 51 11.84 -4.94 -36.81
C GLY A 51 12.90 -4.56 -37.84
N ASP A 52 13.51 -3.37 -37.75
CA ASP A 52 14.56 -2.94 -38.66
C ASP A 52 15.95 -3.39 -38.14
N LEU A 53 16.46 -4.49 -38.69
CA LEU A 53 17.70 -5.09 -38.29
C LEU A 53 18.93 -4.48 -38.96
N LEU A 54 18.74 -3.71 -40.07
CA LEU A 54 19.84 -3.21 -40.89
C LEU A 54 20.50 -1.96 -40.33
N ASN A 55 19.80 -1.15 -39.57
CA ASN A 55 20.25 0.15 -39.01
C ASN A 55 19.88 0.31 -37.54
N ALA A 56 20.10 -0.71 -36.73
CA ALA A 56 19.69 -0.71 -35.31
C ALA A 56 20.20 0.52 -34.52
N ASP A 57 21.40 0.99 -34.80
CA ASP A 57 22.05 2.13 -34.15
C ASP A 57 21.39 3.50 -34.45
N LYS A 58 20.56 3.57 -35.49
CA LYS A 58 19.87 4.82 -35.90
C LYS A 58 18.42 4.86 -35.44
N ILE A 59 17.93 3.80 -34.84
CA ILE A 59 16.55 3.73 -34.36
C ILE A 59 16.40 4.60 -33.11
N ARG A 60 15.38 5.42 -33.09
CA ARG A 60 14.97 6.19 -31.91
C ARG A 60 13.65 5.65 -31.39
N TYR A 61 13.49 5.72 -30.09
CA TYR A 61 12.29 5.24 -29.42
C TYR A 61 11.59 6.39 -28.70
N ALA A 62 10.28 6.25 -28.56
CA ALA A 62 9.49 7.10 -27.68
C ALA A 62 8.58 6.21 -26.83
N TYR A 63 8.52 6.48 -25.55
CA TYR A 63 7.65 5.74 -24.65
C TYR A 63 6.80 6.68 -23.82
N LYS A 64 5.64 6.18 -23.37
CA LYS A 64 4.72 6.85 -22.47
C LYS A 64 4.11 5.81 -21.53
N LEU A 65 4.07 6.10 -20.23
CA LEU A 65 3.41 5.27 -19.25
C LEU A 65 2.11 5.94 -18.81
N GLU A 66 1.00 5.58 -19.46
CA GLU A 66 -0.33 6.06 -19.09
C GLU A 66 -0.69 5.55 -17.69
N GLY A 67 -1.29 6.42 -16.89
CA GLY A 67 -1.52 6.20 -15.47
C GLY A 67 -0.46 6.85 -14.56
N LEU A 68 0.76 7.11 -15.08
CA LEU A 68 1.82 7.83 -14.36
C LEU A 68 2.07 9.20 -14.98
N ASN A 69 2.19 9.27 -16.30
CA ASN A 69 2.44 10.51 -17.02
C ASN A 69 1.63 10.58 -18.32
N THR A 70 1.55 11.79 -18.88
CA THR A 70 0.82 12.06 -20.13
C THR A 70 1.73 12.40 -21.30
N GLN A 71 3.04 12.58 -21.07
CA GLN A 71 4.00 13.01 -22.06
C GLN A 71 4.78 11.85 -22.64
N TRP A 72 5.23 11.99 -23.89
CA TRP A 72 6.16 11.08 -24.54
C TRP A 72 7.59 11.44 -24.17
N TYR A 73 8.36 10.42 -23.79
CA TYR A 73 9.79 10.50 -23.54
C TYR A 73 10.55 9.84 -24.70
N TYR A 74 11.58 10.54 -25.18
CA TYR A 74 12.37 10.09 -26.30
C TYR A 74 13.71 9.54 -25.82
N THR A 75 14.13 8.41 -26.38
CA THR A 75 15.37 7.72 -26.02
C THR A 75 15.97 7.01 -27.22
N ASN A 76 17.30 6.80 -27.19
CA ASN A 76 17.99 5.95 -28.13
C ASN A 76 18.21 4.54 -27.56
N GLU A 77 17.87 4.31 -26.29
CA GLU A 77 17.98 3.00 -25.67
C GLU A 77 16.77 2.16 -26.02
N ASN A 78 16.99 0.87 -26.22
CA ASN A 78 15.96 -0.14 -26.49
C ASN A 78 15.35 -0.73 -25.21
N LYS A 79 15.45 -0.01 -24.09
CA LYS A 79 14.91 -0.39 -22.80
C LYS A 79 14.36 0.82 -22.05
N VAL A 80 13.37 0.57 -21.19
CA VAL A 80 12.86 1.51 -20.22
C VAL A 80 12.89 0.87 -18.83
N ALA A 81 13.30 1.65 -17.83
CA ALA A 81 13.37 1.19 -16.46
C ALA A 81 12.56 2.11 -15.54
N PHE A 82 11.76 1.50 -14.69
CA PHE A 82 10.98 2.18 -13.65
C PHE A 82 11.50 1.71 -12.29
N THR A 83 12.02 2.62 -11.48
CA THR A 83 12.60 2.29 -10.18
C THR A 83 11.54 1.76 -9.23
N THR A 84 10.41 2.44 -9.13
CA THR A 84 9.22 2.04 -8.34
C THR A 84 7.98 2.58 -9.02
N LEU A 85 6.94 1.76 -9.05
CA LEU A 85 5.62 2.18 -9.53
C LEU A 85 4.63 2.11 -8.37
N PRO A 86 3.88 3.19 -8.10
CA PRO A 86 2.78 3.13 -7.13
C PRO A 86 1.75 2.05 -7.48
N PRO A 87 1.02 1.51 -6.51
CA PRO A 87 -0.08 0.60 -6.81
C PRO A 87 -1.08 1.23 -7.77
N GLY A 88 -1.45 0.48 -8.82
CA GLY A 88 -2.34 0.98 -9.86
C GLY A 88 -2.27 0.20 -11.15
N ASN A 89 -3.01 0.67 -12.15
CA ASN A 89 -3.02 0.12 -13.50
C ASN A 89 -2.35 1.12 -14.44
N TYR A 90 -1.39 0.63 -15.21
CA TYR A 90 -0.61 1.42 -16.14
C TYR A 90 -0.66 0.78 -17.52
N LYS A 91 -0.49 1.61 -18.55
CA LYS A 91 -0.32 1.15 -19.93
C LYS A 91 0.96 1.75 -20.48
N LEU A 92 1.95 0.89 -20.73
CA LEU A 92 3.19 1.28 -21.39
C LEU A 92 2.96 1.28 -22.90
N LEU A 93 3.12 2.43 -23.51
CA LEU A 93 3.05 2.65 -24.94
C LEU A 93 4.46 2.94 -25.46
N ILE A 94 4.86 2.25 -26.50
CA ILE A 94 6.17 2.47 -27.14
C ILE A 94 6.04 2.62 -28.65
N LYS A 95 6.76 3.59 -29.19
CA LYS A 95 6.90 3.83 -30.62
C LYS A 95 8.36 3.80 -31.03
N ALA A 96 8.63 3.40 -32.26
CA ALA A 96 9.96 3.45 -32.86
C ALA A 96 9.97 4.36 -34.08
N CYS A 97 11.09 5.01 -34.28
CA CYS A 97 11.38 5.82 -35.47
C CYS A 97 12.49 5.10 -36.25
N ASN A 98 12.25 4.86 -37.54
CA ASN A 98 13.25 4.22 -38.41
C ASN A 98 14.42 5.16 -38.71
N SER A 99 15.41 4.66 -39.47
CA SER A 99 16.59 5.41 -39.90
C SER A 99 16.27 6.66 -40.75
N ASP A 100 15.09 6.69 -41.38
CA ASP A 100 14.63 7.79 -42.24
C ASP A 100 13.86 8.87 -41.47
N GLY A 101 13.72 8.70 -40.15
CA GLY A 101 13.02 9.66 -39.28
C GLY A 101 11.51 9.47 -39.21
N ILE A 102 10.98 8.35 -39.73
CA ILE A 102 9.54 8.08 -39.78
C ILE A 102 9.16 7.26 -38.56
N TRP A 103 8.20 7.76 -37.79
CA TRP A 103 7.61 7.06 -36.62
C TRP A 103 6.55 6.07 -37.09
N ASN A 104 6.48 4.92 -36.42
CA ASN A 104 5.37 4.01 -36.66
C ASN A 104 4.04 4.59 -36.13
N ASP A 105 2.97 4.38 -36.90
CA ASP A 105 1.64 4.92 -36.60
C ASP A 105 1.04 4.31 -35.33
N GLU A 106 1.23 3.00 -35.16
CA GLU A 106 0.69 2.26 -34.01
C GLU A 106 1.75 2.06 -32.93
N ALA A 107 1.40 2.40 -31.70
CA ALA A 107 2.22 2.10 -30.54
C ALA A 107 2.05 0.64 -30.13
N SER A 108 3.14 -0.02 -29.73
CA SER A 108 3.06 -1.29 -29.02
C SER A 108 2.64 -1.05 -27.57
N GLU A 109 1.68 -1.83 -27.08
CA GLU A 109 1.06 -1.65 -25.78
C GLU A 109 1.39 -2.80 -24.84
N LEU A 110 1.66 -2.49 -23.58
CA LEU A 110 1.81 -3.47 -22.51
C LEU A 110 1.06 -2.94 -21.27
N ASN A 111 0.06 -3.67 -20.81
CA ASN A 111 -0.62 -3.35 -19.58
C ASN A 111 0.22 -3.82 -18.39
N ILE A 112 0.38 -2.97 -17.37
CA ILE A 112 1.12 -3.24 -16.15
C ILE A 112 0.18 -2.99 -14.97
N THR A 113 -0.05 -4.00 -14.16
CA THR A 113 -0.87 -3.89 -12.95
C THR A 113 0.03 -4.04 -11.73
N VAL A 114 0.12 -3.01 -10.90
CA VAL A 114 0.89 -3.00 -9.67
C VAL A 114 -0.06 -3.24 -8.50
N SER A 115 0.11 -4.37 -7.82
CA SER A 115 -0.73 -4.72 -6.66
C SER A 115 -0.36 -3.90 -5.43
N SER A 116 -1.37 -3.48 -4.67
CA SER A 116 -1.16 -2.83 -3.37
C SER A 116 -0.73 -3.84 -2.30
N PRO A 117 0.03 -3.39 -1.29
CA PRO A 117 0.38 -4.24 -0.15
C PRO A 117 -0.86 -4.67 0.63
N ILE A 118 -0.81 -5.88 1.19
CA ILE A 118 -1.94 -6.50 1.91
C ILE A 118 -2.40 -5.63 3.10
N TYR A 119 -1.47 -4.94 3.76
CA TYR A 119 -1.78 -4.08 4.92
C TYR A 119 -2.52 -2.78 4.56
N LEU A 120 -2.55 -2.38 3.29
CA LEU A 120 -3.36 -1.27 2.77
C LEU A 120 -4.64 -1.73 2.09
N CYS A 121 -4.94 -3.04 2.13
CA CYS A 121 -6.20 -3.56 1.62
C CYS A 121 -7.37 -3.00 2.45
N ASN A 122 -8.50 -2.74 1.81
CA ASN A 122 -9.71 -2.22 2.47
C ASN A 122 -10.12 -3.06 3.70
N VAL A 123 -9.92 -4.38 3.64
CA VAL A 123 -10.21 -5.29 4.76
C VAL A 123 -9.28 -5.02 5.95
N ALA A 124 -7.98 -4.78 5.71
CA ALA A 124 -7.03 -4.47 6.77
C ALA A 124 -7.36 -3.14 7.44
N ILE A 125 -7.76 -2.12 6.66
CA ILE A 125 -8.17 -0.81 7.19
C ILE A 125 -9.40 -0.96 8.10
N ILE A 126 -10.40 -1.74 7.69
CA ILE A 126 -11.60 -2.02 8.52
C ILE A 126 -11.19 -2.70 9.83
N LEU A 127 -10.29 -3.68 9.79
CA LEU A 127 -9.79 -4.35 11.00
C LEU A 127 -9.05 -3.39 11.93
N TYR A 128 -8.24 -2.47 11.40
CA TYR A 128 -7.56 -1.45 12.20
C TYR A 128 -8.55 -0.51 12.90
N ILE A 129 -9.61 -0.09 12.19
CA ILE A 129 -10.66 0.77 12.77
C ILE A 129 -11.41 0.03 13.89
N LEU A 130 -11.80 -1.23 13.68
CA LEU A 130 -12.47 -2.05 14.69
C LEU A 130 -11.58 -2.25 15.92
N PHE A 131 -10.29 -2.50 15.73
CA PHE A 131 -9.32 -2.64 16.81
C PHE A 131 -9.17 -1.34 17.61
N ALA A 132 -9.09 -0.20 16.93
CA ALA A 132 -9.04 1.11 17.59
C ALA A 132 -10.30 1.40 18.42
N ILE A 133 -11.49 1.10 17.89
CA ILE A 133 -12.76 1.23 18.62
C ILE A 133 -12.76 0.33 19.85
N GLY A 134 -12.28 -0.90 19.75
CA GLY A 134 -12.15 -1.83 20.87
C GLY A 134 -11.26 -1.29 21.98
N ILE A 135 -10.10 -0.72 21.64
CA ILE A 135 -9.19 -0.08 22.62
C ILE A 135 -9.87 1.10 23.31
N ILE A 136 -10.50 1.99 22.55
CA ILE A 136 -11.19 3.16 23.10
C ILE A 136 -12.31 2.73 24.06
N SER A 137 -13.12 1.75 23.66
CA SER A 137 -14.19 1.19 24.49
C SER A 137 -13.64 0.58 25.78
N TYR A 138 -12.54 -0.16 25.71
CA TYR A 138 -11.87 -0.72 26.89
C TYR A 138 -11.37 0.36 27.84
N VAL A 139 -10.74 1.41 27.30
CA VAL A 139 -10.25 2.54 28.12
C VAL A 139 -11.41 3.25 28.84
N ILE A 140 -12.50 3.55 28.11
CA ILE A 140 -13.70 4.16 28.69
C ILE A 140 -14.28 3.27 29.79
N TYR A 141 -14.38 1.97 29.57
CA TYR A 141 -14.86 1.01 30.58
C TYR A 141 -13.97 1.04 31.83
N ARG A 142 -12.65 1.04 31.67
CA ARG A 142 -11.70 1.10 32.80
C ARG A 142 -11.85 2.43 33.58
N LEU A 143 -11.96 3.55 32.90
CA LEU A 143 -12.14 4.86 33.52
C LEU A 143 -13.46 4.92 34.32
N LYS A 144 -14.57 4.46 33.73
CA LYS A 144 -15.87 4.38 34.40
C LYS A 144 -15.80 3.50 35.65
N LYS A 145 -15.18 2.32 35.56
CA LYS A 145 -15.01 1.41 36.71
C LYS A 145 -14.22 2.07 37.84
N HIS A 146 -13.10 2.74 37.51
CA HIS A 146 -12.31 3.48 38.50
C HIS A 146 -13.09 4.61 39.15
N HIS A 147 -13.86 5.35 38.38
CA HIS A 147 -14.70 6.42 38.88
C HIS A 147 -15.78 5.88 39.85
N TYR A 148 -16.42 4.79 39.50
CA TYR A 148 -17.42 4.12 40.32
C TYR A 148 -16.84 3.67 41.68
N ILE A 149 -15.70 3.01 41.66
CA ILE A 149 -15.02 2.58 42.93
C ILE A 149 -14.64 3.77 43.79
N ARG A 150 -14.18 4.87 43.23
CA ARG A 150 -13.87 6.11 44.01
C ARG A 150 -15.12 6.70 44.66
N LEU A 151 -16.25 6.72 43.95
CA LEU A 151 -17.51 7.23 44.48
C LEU A 151 -18.01 6.35 45.64
N GLU A 152 -17.94 5.04 45.55
CA GLU A 152 -18.29 4.11 46.63
C GLU A 152 -17.39 4.32 47.87
N GLN A 153 -16.11 4.47 47.68
CA GLN A 153 -15.18 4.75 48.79
C GLN A 153 -15.50 6.10 49.49
N GLN A 154 -15.85 7.14 48.73
CA GLN A 154 -16.24 8.41 49.30
C GLN A 154 -17.56 8.32 50.09
N ARG A 155 -18.54 7.60 49.55
CA ARG A 155 -19.81 7.36 50.25
C ARG A 155 -19.59 6.60 51.56
N ALA A 156 -18.81 5.54 51.52
CA ALA A 156 -18.49 4.77 52.73
C ALA A 156 -17.79 5.59 53.80
N LYS A 157 -16.85 6.49 53.42
CA LYS A 157 -16.19 7.42 54.35
C LYS A 157 -17.17 8.40 54.97
N LEU A 158 -18.05 9.00 54.17
CA LEU A 158 -19.08 9.91 54.67
C LEU A 158 -20.06 9.24 55.64
N GLU A 159 -20.46 8.01 55.36
CA GLU A 159 -21.29 7.23 56.27
C GLU A 159 -20.59 6.93 57.61
N GLN A 160 -19.30 6.61 57.59
CA GLN A 160 -18.49 6.41 58.79
C GLN A 160 -18.39 7.71 59.62
N GLU A 161 -18.11 8.83 58.99
CA GLU A 161 -18.05 10.13 59.65
C GLU A 161 -19.39 10.51 60.29
N GLN A 162 -20.51 10.32 59.59
CA GLN A 162 -21.85 10.55 60.14
C GLN A 162 -22.14 9.67 61.35
N LYS A 163 -21.76 8.37 61.31
CA LYS A 163 -21.92 7.46 62.44
C LYS A 163 -21.12 7.90 63.68
N LEU A 164 -19.86 8.34 63.45
CA LEU A 164 -19.00 8.85 64.52
C LEU A 164 -19.59 10.10 65.15
N LEU A 165 -20.05 11.07 64.34
CA LEU A 165 -20.67 12.29 64.80
C LEU A 165 -21.95 12.03 65.62
N LEU A 166 -22.74 11.07 65.15
CA LEU A 166 -23.96 10.66 65.86
C LEU A 166 -23.64 10.01 67.22
N ASN A 167 -22.59 9.21 67.30
CA ASN A 167 -22.11 8.62 68.55
C ASN A 167 -21.58 9.67 69.50
N GLU A 168 -20.80 10.62 69.00
CA GLU A 168 -20.32 11.75 69.86
C GLU A 168 -21.49 12.60 70.40
N MET A 169 -22.49 12.88 69.58
CA MET A 169 -23.66 13.61 70.01
C MET A 169 -24.43 12.82 71.09
N LYS A 170 -24.61 11.51 70.90
CA LYS A 170 -25.24 10.65 71.94
C LYS A 170 -24.45 10.65 73.23
N LEU A 171 -23.15 10.54 73.21
CA LEU A 171 -22.28 10.58 74.41
C LEU A 171 -22.38 11.94 75.10
N LYS A 172 -22.34 13.05 74.39
CA LYS A 172 -22.51 14.39 74.96
C LYS A 172 -23.89 14.57 75.60
N PHE A 173 -24.94 14.05 74.95
CA PHE A 173 -26.29 14.10 75.50
C PHE A 173 -26.41 13.32 76.81
N PHE A 174 -25.81 12.10 76.90
CA PHE A 174 -25.83 11.31 78.11
C PHE A 174 -24.99 11.95 79.26
N THR A 175 -23.87 12.57 78.92
CA THR A 175 -23.00 13.23 79.90
C THR A 175 -23.56 14.50 80.43
N ASN A 176 -24.47 15.18 79.72
CA ASN A 176 -25.07 16.46 80.16
C ASN A 176 -26.38 16.29 80.97
N ILE A 177 -26.85 15.03 81.11
CA ILE A 177 -28.09 14.65 81.88
C ILE A 177 -27.72 14.05 83.24
N SER A 178 -26.47 13.82 83.56
CA SER A 178 -25.94 13.31 84.79
C SER A 178 -25.35 14.44 85.62
#